data_fe70bed7cb72f9c2a397c17b56967e2d
#
_entry.id   fe70bed7cb72f9c2a397c17b56967e2d
#
_cell.length_a   1.000
_cell.length_b   1.000
_cell.length_c   1.000
_cell.angle_alpha   90.00
_cell.angle_beta   90.00
_cell.angle_gamma   90.00
#
_symmetry.space_group_name_H-M   'P 1'
#
loop_
_entity.id
_entity.type
_entity.pdbx_description
1 polymer ?
#
loop_
_entity_poly.entity_id
_entity_poly.type
_entity_poly.pdbx_seq_one_letter_code
_entity_poly.pdbx_strand_id
1 'polypeptide(L)'
;MTNPRPILVTGAHRSGTGWVGSMIAASPSPPVAYLWEPFSVLHRPGICDARFDRWFPYVCRQNGSSYVDPVADMFAFRYKTKAELRSIRSPKDAGRLVRDRRDFRRYRRLGARPLLKDPIAVFSAEWLCDSFGMDALVLIRHPAAFANSITSRRLRHPFGDFLAQPLLMRDLLGPFEEQIRRFTSEEQPLLDQGILLWRMIHHVILGYRDRRPRWMFLRLEDVARDPLARFQQIYARLGQVFDERAARLIDEHSRSSNPAESSDPADHRRDSGRSIWAWRARLTDDEIRRVRSEVEPISKEFYSDADW
;
A
#
# COMPACT_ATOMS: atom_id res chain seq x y z
N MET A 1 -20.34 20.77 -9.38
CA MET A 1 -18.89 20.56 -9.14
C MET A 1 -18.63 19.07 -9.19
N THR A 2 -17.84 18.58 -10.13
CA THR A 2 -17.46 17.17 -10.20
C THR A 2 -16.64 16.83 -8.96
N ASN A 3 -17.04 15.78 -8.25
CA ASN A 3 -16.29 15.28 -7.07
C ASN A 3 -14.85 14.95 -7.52
N PRO A 4 -13.82 15.41 -6.82
CA PRO A 4 -12.44 15.14 -7.24
C PRO A 4 -12.18 13.63 -7.24
N ARG A 5 -11.50 13.14 -8.28
CA ARG A 5 -11.19 11.70 -8.46
C ARG A 5 -10.47 11.17 -7.22
N PRO A 6 -10.89 10.04 -6.62
CA PRO A 6 -10.18 9.47 -5.49
C PRO A 6 -8.73 9.09 -5.86
N ILE A 7 -7.85 9.05 -4.86
CA ILE A 7 -6.45 8.65 -5.02
C ILE A 7 -6.27 7.24 -4.45
N LEU A 8 -5.60 6.37 -5.19
CA LEU A 8 -5.13 5.08 -4.69
C LEU A 8 -3.62 5.12 -4.48
N VAL A 9 -3.15 4.84 -3.28
CA VAL A 9 -1.73 4.59 -2.98
C VAL A 9 -1.58 3.14 -2.58
N THR A 10 -1.03 2.33 -3.47
CA THR A 10 -0.89 0.88 -3.33
C THR A 10 0.52 0.39 -3.71
N GLY A 11 0.73 -0.91 -3.80
CA GLY A 11 1.99 -1.55 -4.08
C GLY A 11 2.25 -2.66 -3.06
N ALA A 12 3.47 -3.19 -2.99
CA ALA A 12 3.79 -4.16 -1.95
C ALA A 12 3.64 -3.52 -0.56
N HIS A 13 3.08 -4.24 0.40
CA HIS A 13 3.15 -3.81 1.79
C HIS A 13 4.63 -3.60 2.19
N ARG A 14 4.91 -2.72 3.15
CA ARG A 14 6.29 -2.34 3.51
C ARG A 14 7.08 -1.58 2.42
N SER A 15 6.42 -1.11 1.35
CA SER A 15 7.03 -0.30 0.28
C SER A 15 6.85 1.22 0.46
N GLY A 16 6.65 1.69 1.69
CA GLY A 16 6.55 3.12 1.98
C GLY A 16 5.19 3.76 1.66
N THR A 17 4.18 2.96 1.34
CA THR A 17 2.82 3.45 1.03
C THR A 17 2.24 4.33 2.15
N GLY A 18 2.53 4.02 3.42
CA GLY A 18 2.11 4.81 4.57
C GLY A 18 2.73 6.22 4.57
N TRP A 19 4.05 6.31 4.38
CA TRP A 19 4.74 7.60 4.29
C TRP A 19 4.24 8.42 3.12
N VAL A 20 4.26 7.86 1.91
CA VAL A 20 3.82 8.56 0.70
C VAL A 20 2.36 9.01 0.82
N GLY A 21 1.47 8.13 1.29
CA GLY A 21 0.06 8.47 1.47
C GLY A 21 -0.18 9.57 2.51
N SER A 22 0.55 9.56 3.64
CA SER A 22 0.43 10.59 4.66
C SER A 22 0.97 11.95 4.19
N MET A 23 2.06 11.97 3.42
CA MET A 23 2.57 13.22 2.84
C MET A 23 1.58 13.80 1.81
N ILE A 24 0.97 12.97 0.95
CA ILE A 24 -0.07 13.44 0.02
C ILE A 24 -1.28 13.99 0.79
N ALA A 25 -1.68 13.33 1.87
CA ALA A 25 -2.81 13.75 2.70
C ALA A 25 -2.56 15.07 3.46
N ALA A 26 -1.32 15.52 3.54
CA ALA A 26 -0.96 16.82 4.11
C ALA A 26 -1.28 18.01 3.20
N SER A 27 -1.65 17.76 1.93
CA SER A 27 -2.05 18.83 1.00
C SER A 27 -3.20 19.67 1.55
N PRO A 28 -3.06 21.00 1.54
CA PRO A 28 -4.09 21.89 2.07
C PRO A 28 -5.27 22.07 1.11
N SER A 29 -5.05 21.92 -0.21
CA SER A 29 -6.04 22.23 -1.23
C SER A 29 -5.85 21.40 -2.52
N PRO A 30 -6.91 20.69 -2.96
CA PRO A 30 -8.10 20.38 -2.18
C PRO A 30 -7.74 19.52 -0.95
N PRO A 31 -8.49 19.61 0.16
CA PRO A 31 -8.22 18.80 1.33
C PRO A 31 -8.34 17.31 1.01
N VAL A 32 -7.42 16.52 1.53
CA VAL A 32 -7.35 15.06 1.28
C VAL A 32 -7.74 14.30 2.52
N ALA A 33 -8.62 13.31 2.37
CA ALA A 33 -9.05 12.42 3.44
C ALA A 33 -8.29 11.09 3.36
N TYR A 34 -7.45 10.82 4.33
CA TYR A 34 -6.64 9.60 4.39
C TYR A 34 -7.45 8.42 4.93
N LEU A 35 -7.67 7.42 4.10
CA LEU A 35 -8.34 6.17 4.43
C LEU A 35 -7.29 5.04 4.52
N TRP A 36 -7.15 4.47 5.73
CA TRP A 36 -6.10 3.51 6.02
C TRP A 36 -6.57 2.07 5.90
N GLU A 37 -6.06 1.35 4.92
CA GLU A 37 -6.16 -0.10 4.68
C GLU A 37 -7.55 -0.74 4.86
N PRO A 38 -8.60 -0.24 4.19
CA PRO A 38 -9.94 -0.82 4.29
C PRO A 38 -10.06 -2.24 3.70
N PHE A 39 -9.13 -2.68 2.83
CA PHE A 39 -9.11 -4.02 2.24
C PHE A 39 -8.39 -5.06 3.13
N SER A 40 -7.90 -4.65 4.28
CA SER A 40 -7.28 -5.56 5.24
C SER A 40 -8.32 -6.42 5.96
N VAL A 41 -7.97 -7.67 6.31
CA VAL A 41 -8.77 -8.52 7.21
C VAL A 41 -9.00 -7.88 8.59
N LEU A 42 -8.18 -6.89 8.94
CA LEU A 42 -8.27 -6.09 10.18
C LEU A 42 -9.03 -4.77 9.95
N HIS A 43 -9.71 -4.62 8.81
CA HIS A 43 -10.43 -3.40 8.49
C HIS A 43 -11.55 -3.10 9.48
N ARG A 44 -12.00 -1.85 9.44
CA ARG A 44 -13.04 -1.36 10.34
C ARG A 44 -14.37 -1.23 9.58
N PRO A 45 -15.41 -1.97 10.00
CA PRO A 45 -16.68 -2.00 9.27
C PRO A 45 -17.43 -0.66 9.28
N GLY A 46 -17.08 0.26 10.18
CA GLY A 46 -17.59 1.62 10.15
C GLY A 46 -17.03 2.47 9.03
N ILE A 47 -15.80 2.19 8.58
CA ILE A 47 -15.15 2.86 7.46
C ILE A 47 -15.62 2.27 6.14
N CYS A 48 -15.59 0.93 6.02
CA CYS A 48 -16.09 0.19 4.88
C CYS A 48 -16.73 -1.10 5.39
N ASP A 49 -17.99 -1.33 5.07
CA ASP A 49 -18.72 -2.52 5.52
C ASP A 49 -18.65 -3.70 4.55
N ALA A 50 -17.79 -3.61 3.52
CA ALA A 50 -17.39 -4.76 2.73
C ALA A 50 -16.66 -5.79 3.61
N ARG A 51 -16.84 -7.08 3.31
CA ARG A 51 -16.15 -8.15 4.04
C ARG A 51 -14.91 -8.57 3.28
N PHE A 52 -13.76 -8.45 3.94
CA PHE A 52 -12.47 -8.94 3.48
C PHE A 52 -11.97 -9.97 4.50
N ASP A 53 -12.12 -11.24 4.19
CA ASP A 53 -11.82 -12.39 5.06
C ASP A 53 -10.45 -13.03 4.75
N ARG A 54 -9.73 -12.49 3.77
CA ARG A 54 -8.42 -12.96 3.32
C ARG A 54 -7.45 -11.83 3.11
N TRP A 55 -6.18 -12.11 3.31
CA TRP A 55 -5.12 -11.18 2.94
C TRP A 55 -5.03 -11.04 1.43
N PHE A 56 -4.80 -9.82 0.94
CA PHE A 56 -4.72 -9.49 -0.47
C PHE A 56 -5.99 -9.91 -1.25
N PRO A 57 -7.16 -9.40 -0.86
CA PRO A 57 -8.40 -9.74 -1.54
C PRO A 57 -8.35 -9.34 -3.01
N TYR A 58 -8.81 -10.23 -3.87
CA TYR A 58 -8.93 -9.97 -5.30
C TYR A 58 -10.37 -9.65 -5.67
N VAL A 59 -10.61 -8.39 -5.94
CA VAL A 59 -11.88 -7.92 -6.49
C VAL A 59 -11.66 -7.59 -7.95
N CYS A 60 -12.50 -8.16 -8.81
CA CYS A 60 -12.48 -7.96 -10.24
C CYS A 60 -13.91 -7.79 -10.77
N ARG A 61 -14.07 -7.67 -12.08
CA ARG A 61 -15.37 -7.46 -12.71
C ARG A 61 -16.38 -8.57 -12.38
N GLN A 62 -15.93 -9.82 -12.19
CA GLN A 62 -16.81 -10.98 -11.96
C GLN A 62 -17.39 -11.03 -10.54
N ASN A 63 -16.64 -10.58 -9.52
CA ASN A 63 -17.07 -10.62 -8.12
C ASN A 63 -17.27 -9.24 -7.50
N GLY A 64 -17.05 -8.16 -8.27
CA GLY A 64 -17.00 -6.81 -7.78
C GLY A 64 -18.35 -6.20 -7.38
N SER A 65 -19.47 -6.73 -7.86
CA SER A 65 -20.79 -6.14 -7.66
C SER A 65 -21.14 -5.91 -6.18
N SER A 66 -20.81 -6.84 -5.30
CA SER A 66 -21.07 -6.75 -3.85
C SER A 66 -20.17 -5.73 -3.13
N TYR A 67 -19.10 -5.28 -3.76
CA TYR A 67 -18.14 -4.33 -3.18
C TYR A 67 -18.37 -2.89 -3.65
N VAL A 68 -19.17 -2.67 -4.72
CA VAL A 68 -19.36 -1.33 -5.29
C VAL A 68 -19.98 -0.37 -4.27
N ASP A 69 -21.13 -0.74 -3.69
CA ASP A 69 -21.84 0.14 -2.76
C ASP A 69 -21.05 0.42 -1.47
N PRO A 70 -20.46 -0.59 -0.77
CA PRO A 70 -19.62 -0.35 0.40
C PRO A 70 -18.44 0.59 0.13
N VAL A 71 -17.76 0.43 -1.01
CA VAL A 71 -16.61 1.27 -1.37
C VAL A 71 -17.07 2.67 -1.83
N ALA A 72 -18.18 2.77 -2.57
CA ALA A 72 -18.79 4.06 -2.92
C ALA A 72 -19.20 4.86 -1.67
N ASP A 73 -19.80 4.20 -0.69
CA ASP A 73 -20.19 4.81 0.58
C ASP A 73 -18.98 5.29 1.39
N MET A 74 -17.91 4.51 1.40
CA MET A 74 -16.63 4.91 2.01
C MET A 74 -16.07 6.18 1.35
N PHE A 75 -16.03 6.26 0.02
CA PHE A 75 -15.56 7.43 -0.70
C PHE A 75 -16.51 8.65 -0.58
N ALA A 76 -17.80 8.41 -0.37
CA ALA A 76 -18.76 9.46 -0.05
C ALA A 76 -18.78 9.85 1.45
N PHE A 77 -17.85 9.31 2.25
CA PHE A 77 -17.75 9.52 3.69
C PHE A 77 -19.04 9.21 4.46
N ARG A 78 -19.72 8.13 4.10
CA ARG A 78 -20.92 7.60 4.78
C ARG A 78 -20.52 6.58 5.82
N TYR A 79 -20.18 7.04 7.02
CA TYR A 79 -19.73 6.17 8.12
C TYR A 79 -20.83 5.20 8.56
N LYS A 80 -20.52 3.90 8.60
CA LYS A 80 -21.45 2.81 8.94
C LYS A 80 -21.50 2.57 10.44
N THR A 81 -22.10 3.50 11.18
CA THR A 81 -22.15 3.48 12.66
C THR A 81 -22.70 2.17 13.22
N LYS A 82 -23.77 1.60 12.60
CA LYS A 82 -24.38 0.35 13.07
C LYS A 82 -23.44 -0.86 12.89
N ALA A 83 -22.69 -0.89 11.80
CA ALA A 83 -21.71 -1.95 11.54
C ALA A 83 -20.55 -1.87 12.55
N GLU A 84 -20.02 -0.67 12.80
CA GLU A 84 -18.95 -0.46 13.79
C GLU A 84 -19.38 -0.80 15.21
N LEU A 85 -20.60 -0.43 15.63
CA LEU A 85 -21.11 -0.76 16.96
C LEU A 85 -21.11 -2.27 17.25
N ARG A 86 -21.40 -3.10 16.23
CA ARG A 86 -21.39 -4.57 16.36
C ARG A 86 -19.97 -5.14 16.49
N SER A 87 -18.95 -4.40 16.13
CA SER A 87 -17.54 -4.81 16.18
C SER A 87 -16.81 -4.35 17.44
N ILE A 88 -17.42 -3.50 18.27
CA ILE A 88 -16.82 -3.00 19.52
C ILE A 88 -16.54 -4.15 20.48
N ARG A 89 -15.27 -4.26 20.92
CA ARG A 89 -14.81 -5.22 21.92
C ARG A 89 -14.18 -4.55 23.15
N SER A 90 -13.85 -3.26 23.05
CA SER A 90 -13.13 -2.52 24.09
C SER A 90 -13.54 -1.04 24.14
N PRO A 91 -13.29 -0.33 25.27
CA PRO A 91 -13.47 1.12 25.35
C PRO A 91 -12.66 1.90 24.30
N LYS A 92 -11.48 1.36 23.90
CA LYS A 92 -10.66 1.96 22.82
C LYS A 92 -11.39 1.94 21.47
N ASP A 93 -12.16 0.89 21.21
CA ASP A 93 -12.95 0.79 19.96
C ASP A 93 -14.08 1.81 19.94
N ALA A 94 -14.74 2.01 21.08
CA ALA A 94 -15.78 3.05 21.24
C ALA A 94 -15.20 4.46 20.98
N GLY A 95 -14.03 4.75 21.55
CA GLY A 95 -13.31 6.01 21.31
C GLY A 95 -12.93 6.20 19.82
N ARG A 96 -12.52 5.11 19.15
CA ARG A 96 -12.24 5.10 17.71
C ARG A 96 -13.50 5.40 16.89
N LEU A 97 -14.62 4.75 17.19
CA LEU A 97 -15.90 5.00 16.52
C LEU A 97 -16.27 6.49 16.55
N VAL A 98 -16.19 7.11 17.73
CA VAL A 98 -16.53 8.54 17.87
C VAL A 98 -15.63 9.42 17.02
N ARG A 99 -14.31 9.17 17.06
CA ARG A 99 -13.31 9.91 16.27
C ARG A 99 -13.57 9.77 14.78
N ASP A 100 -13.68 8.53 14.27
CA ASP A 100 -13.82 8.29 12.83
C ASP A 100 -15.13 8.81 12.28
N ARG A 101 -16.23 8.67 13.05
CA ARG A 101 -17.51 9.28 12.66
C ARG A 101 -17.43 10.79 12.57
N ARG A 102 -16.69 11.45 13.50
CA ARG A 102 -16.43 12.88 13.45
C ARG A 102 -15.60 13.26 12.23
N ASP A 103 -14.54 12.49 11.95
CA ASP A 103 -13.64 12.73 10.83
C ASP A 103 -14.36 12.54 9.48
N PHE A 104 -15.17 11.50 9.33
CA PHE A 104 -15.99 11.30 8.13
C PHE A 104 -17.00 12.43 7.91
N ARG A 105 -17.64 12.95 8.96
CA ARG A 105 -18.51 14.12 8.87
C ARG A 105 -17.75 15.37 8.44
N ARG A 106 -16.54 15.56 8.97
CA ARG A 106 -15.65 16.66 8.61
C ARG A 106 -15.24 16.56 7.15
N TYR A 107 -14.76 15.39 6.70
CA TYR A 107 -14.34 15.17 5.31
C TYR A 107 -15.48 15.44 4.33
N ARG A 108 -16.67 14.94 4.64
CA ARG A 108 -17.86 15.20 3.81
C ARG A 108 -18.21 16.68 3.73
N ARG A 109 -18.17 17.43 4.83
CA ARG A 109 -18.42 18.87 4.84
C ARG A 109 -17.40 19.67 4.05
N LEU A 110 -16.15 19.25 4.07
CA LEU A 110 -15.04 19.89 3.36
C LEU A 110 -15.01 19.51 1.87
N GLY A 111 -15.83 18.57 1.40
CA GLY A 111 -15.68 18.01 0.06
C GLY A 111 -14.28 17.41 -0.15
N ALA A 112 -13.73 16.79 0.89
CA ALA A 112 -12.37 16.29 0.86
C ALA A 112 -12.22 15.20 -0.22
N ARG A 113 -11.06 15.18 -0.87
CA ARG A 113 -10.69 14.15 -1.84
C ARG A 113 -10.32 12.86 -1.12
N PRO A 114 -10.97 11.71 -1.38
CA PRO A 114 -10.59 10.45 -0.76
C PRO A 114 -9.20 10.00 -1.22
N LEU A 115 -8.36 9.60 -0.28
CA LEU A 115 -7.09 8.90 -0.54
C LEU A 115 -7.14 7.55 0.15
N LEU A 116 -7.25 6.50 -0.64
CA LEU A 116 -7.16 5.11 -0.18
C LEU A 116 -5.68 4.70 -0.16
N LYS A 117 -5.09 4.59 1.04
CA LYS A 117 -3.78 3.98 1.21
C LYS A 117 -3.97 2.53 1.59
N ASP A 118 -3.77 1.65 0.62
CA ASP A 118 -3.98 0.23 0.85
C ASP A 118 -3.05 -0.66 0.01
N PRO A 119 -1.93 -1.13 0.59
CA PRO A 119 -1.04 -2.07 -0.09
C PRO A 119 -1.68 -3.46 -0.25
N ILE A 120 -2.66 -3.80 0.60
CA ILE A 120 -3.35 -5.10 0.54
C ILE A 120 -4.32 -5.15 -0.65
N ALA A 121 -4.79 -3.99 -1.11
CA ALA A 121 -5.65 -3.87 -2.30
C ALA A 121 -4.89 -3.96 -3.63
N VAL A 122 -3.58 -4.27 -3.63
CA VAL A 122 -2.76 -4.24 -4.85
C VAL A 122 -3.34 -5.10 -5.98
N PHE A 123 -3.87 -6.27 -5.69
CA PHE A 123 -4.48 -7.13 -6.71
C PHE A 123 -5.86 -6.65 -7.18
N SER A 124 -6.54 -5.83 -6.39
CA SER A 124 -7.82 -5.21 -6.73
C SER A 124 -7.68 -3.81 -7.38
N ALA A 125 -6.45 -3.35 -7.63
CA ALA A 125 -6.19 -1.97 -8.05
C ALA A 125 -6.86 -1.62 -9.39
N GLU A 126 -6.90 -2.53 -10.36
CA GLU A 126 -7.57 -2.29 -11.64
C GLU A 126 -9.07 -2.10 -11.44
N TRP A 127 -9.72 -2.97 -10.67
CA TRP A 127 -11.14 -2.85 -10.38
C TRP A 127 -11.48 -1.54 -9.66
N LEU A 128 -10.68 -1.16 -8.67
CA LEU A 128 -10.84 0.11 -7.95
C LEU A 128 -10.75 1.31 -8.90
N CYS A 129 -9.72 1.33 -9.76
CA CYS A 129 -9.53 2.44 -10.70
C CYS A 129 -10.62 2.49 -11.76
N ASP A 130 -11.07 1.35 -12.28
CA ASP A 130 -12.11 1.27 -13.31
C ASP A 130 -13.49 1.62 -12.75
N SER A 131 -13.81 1.16 -11.53
CA SER A 131 -15.12 1.39 -10.91
C SER A 131 -15.29 2.81 -10.36
N PHE A 132 -14.21 3.44 -9.88
CA PHE A 132 -14.28 4.73 -9.17
C PHE A 132 -13.46 5.84 -9.83
N GLY A 133 -12.84 5.59 -10.98
CA GLY A 133 -12.07 6.58 -11.72
C GLY A 133 -10.86 7.12 -10.95
N MET A 134 -10.16 6.26 -10.19
CA MET A 134 -9.10 6.69 -9.29
C MET A 134 -7.81 7.08 -10.01
N ASP A 135 -7.07 8.03 -9.42
CA ASP A 135 -5.67 8.28 -9.77
C ASP A 135 -4.77 7.37 -8.93
N ALA A 136 -4.01 6.48 -9.58
CA ALA A 136 -3.23 5.46 -8.88
C ALA A 136 -1.74 5.79 -8.82
N LEU A 137 -1.17 5.59 -7.60
CA LEU A 137 0.26 5.54 -7.32
C LEU A 137 0.60 4.13 -6.85
N VAL A 138 1.52 3.48 -7.55
CA VAL A 138 1.98 2.13 -7.24
C VAL A 138 3.42 2.21 -6.76
N LEU A 139 3.65 1.87 -5.49
CA LEU A 139 4.97 1.90 -4.86
C LEU A 139 5.69 0.58 -5.08
N ILE A 140 6.92 0.70 -5.56
CA ILE A 140 7.87 -0.39 -5.79
C ILE A 140 8.99 -0.25 -4.77
N ARG A 141 9.46 -1.35 -4.20
CA ARG A 141 10.59 -1.37 -3.25
C ARG A 141 11.60 -2.40 -3.67
N HIS A 142 12.89 -2.10 -3.45
CA HIS A 142 13.99 -3.01 -3.70
C HIS A 142 13.75 -4.39 -3.04
N PRO A 143 13.94 -5.51 -3.78
CA PRO A 143 13.57 -6.83 -3.29
C PRO A 143 14.31 -7.22 -2.01
N ALA A 144 15.61 -6.93 -1.91
CA ALA A 144 16.38 -7.20 -0.69
C ALA A 144 15.87 -6.36 0.50
N ALA A 145 15.50 -5.10 0.28
CA ALA A 145 14.91 -4.25 1.32
C ALA A 145 13.53 -4.75 1.76
N PHE A 146 12.74 -5.29 0.83
CA PHE A 146 11.45 -5.91 1.13
C PHE A 146 11.63 -7.20 1.94
N ALA A 147 12.45 -8.14 1.47
CA ALA A 147 12.73 -9.41 2.13
C ALA A 147 13.30 -9.20 3.54
N ASN A 148 14.27 -8.28 3.70
CA ASN A 148 14.78 -7.87 5.01
C ASN A 148 13.67 -7.34 5.94
N SER A 149 12.72 -6.55 5.41
CA SER A 149 11.61 -6.04 6.22
C SER A 149 10.64 -7.14 6.67
N ILE A 150 10.43 -8.18 5.87
CA ILE A 150 9.63 -9.36 6.24
C ILE A 150 10.33 -10.14 7.35
N THR A 151 11.61 -10.41 7.17
CA THR A 151 12.43 -11.20 8.11
C THR A 151 12.60 -10.49 9.46
N SER A 152 13.03 -9.23 9.44
CA SER A 152 13.31 -8.46 10.67
C SER A 152 12.07 -8.20 11.53
N ARG A 153 10.91 -8.13 10.92
CA ARG A 153 9.62 -7.95 11.61
C ARG A 153 8.86 -9.24 11.85
N ARG A 154 9.44 -10.39 11.47
CA ARG A 154 8.84 -11.73 11.59
C ARG A 154 7.42 -11.81 11.00
N LEU A 155 7.22 -11.19 9.83
CA LEU A 155 5.91 -11.16 9.18
C LEU A 155 5.69 -12.45 8.38
N ARG A 156 4.92 -13.36 8.97
CA ARG A 156 4.44 -14.57 8.27
C ARG A 156 3.23 -14.23 7.42
N HIS A 157 3.17 -14.81 6.22
CA HIS A 157 2.01 -14.66 5.35
C HIS A 157 1.27 -16.00 5.20
N PRO A 158 -0.08 -16.01 5.32
CA PRO A 158 -0.87 -17.22 5.06
C PRO A 158 -1.02 -17.42 3.55
N PHE A 159 -0.10 -18.13 2.91
CA PHE A 159 -0.11 -18.37 1.46
C PHE A 159 -1.38 -19.08 0.97
N GLY A 160 -2.04 -19.85 1.85
CA GLY A 160 -3.33 -20.46 1.56
C GLY A 160 -4.44 -19.47 1.21
N ASP A 161 -4.33 -18.21 1.65
CA ASP A 161 -5.28 -17.15 1.28
C ASP A 161 -5.28 -16.85 -0.23
N PHE A 162 -4.15 -17.04 -0.92
CA PHE A 162 -4.07 -16.91 -2.38
C PHE A 162 -4.80 -18.05 -3.07
N LEU A 163 -4.52 -19.31 -2.68
CA LEU A 163 -5.17 -20.51 -3.27
C LEU A 163 -6.68 -20.50 -3.06
N ALA A 164 -7.15 -19.92 -1.96
CA ALA A 164 -8.56 -19.81 -1.67
C ALA A 164 -9.28 -18.72 -2.49
N GLN A 165 -8.60 -18.09 -3.44
CA GLN A 165 -9.14 -17.09 -4.37
C GLN A 165 -8.97 -17.55 -5.83
N PRO A 166 -9.86 -18.42 -6.36
CA PRO A 166 -9.69 -19.03 -7.70
C PRO A 166 -9.56 -18.00 -8.83
N LEU A 167 -10.25 -16.85 -8.72
CA LEU A 167 -10.15 -15.79 -9.71
C LEU A 167 -8.77 -15.13 -9.68
N LEU A 168 -8.18 -14.91 -8.51
CA LEU A 168 -6.82 -14.39 -8.35
C LEU A 168 -5.80 -15.34 -8.99
N MET A 169 -5.92 -16.63 -8.68
CA MET A 169 -5.02 -17.65 -9.24
C MET A 169 -5.13 -17.72 -10.76
N ARG A 170 -6.36 -17.74 -11.30
CA ARG A 170 -6.59 -17.78 -12.74
C ARG A 170 -6.05 -16.56 -13.47
N ASP A 171 -6.33 -15.36 -12.94
CA ASP A 171 -6.12 -14.12 -13.67
C ASP A 171 -4.71 -13.52 -13.48
N LEU A 172 -4.08 -13.74 -12.31
CA LEU A 172 -2.86 -13.04 -11.93
C LEU A 172 -1.74 -13.94 -11.42
N LEU A 173 -2.03 -14.97 -10.62
CA LEU A 173 -1.02 -15.74 -9.90
C LEU A 173 -0.82 -17.19 -10.37
N GLY A 174 -1.46 -17.60 -11.48
CA GLY A 174 -1.28 -18.94 -12.07
C GLY A 174 0.19 -19.36 -12.22
N PRO A 175 1.11 -18.51 -12.70
CA PRO A 175 2.53 -18.84 -12.83
C PRO A 175 3.23 -19.22 -11.51
N PHE A 176 2.64 -18.89 -10.37
CA PHE A 176 3.19 -19.15 -9.03
C PHE A 176 2.48 -20.26 -8.27
N GLU A 177 1.48 -20.93 -8.87
CA GLU A 177 0.58 -21.85 -8.17
C GLU A 177 1.34 -22.97 -7.45
N GLU A 178 2.31 -23.61 -8.10
CA GLU A 178 3.11 -24.68 -7.50
C GLU A 178 3.89 -24.20 -6.27
N GLN A 179 4.53 -23.03 -6.39
CA GLN A 179 5.29 -22.42 -5.27
C GLN A 179 4.35 -22.04 -4.11
N ILE A 180 3.17 -21.46 -4.42
CA ILE A 180 2.18 -21.10 -3.40
C ILE A 180 1.67 -22.36 -2.68
N ARG A 181 1.40 -23.47 -3.40
CA ARG A 181 1.00 -24.75 -2.81
C ARG A 181 2.07 -25.28 -1.84
N ARG A 182 3.34 -25.29 -2.25
CA ARG A 182 4.43 -25.70 -1.40
C ARG A 182 4.55 -24.82 -0.14
N PHE A 183 4.41 -23.49 -0.26
CA PHE A 183 4.46 -22.56 0.87
C PHE A 183 3.23 -22.64 1.78
N THR A 184 2.15 -23.26 1.31
CA THR A 184 0.95 -23.54 2.11
C THR A 184 1.10 -24.83 2.91
N SER A 185 1.72 -25.87 2.33
CA SER A 185 1.85 -27.21 2.96
C SER A 185 3.08 -27.32 3.85
N GLU A 186 4.12 -26.52 3.62
CA GLU A 186 5.40 -26.61 4.31
C GLU A 186 5.78 -25.26 4.92
N GLU A 187 6.30 -25.26 6.14
CA GLU A 187 6.85 -24.06 6.75
C GLU A 187 8.11 -23.61 6.00
N GLN A 188 8.11 -22.39 5.50
CA GLN A 188 9.22 -21.82 4.75
C GLN A 188 9.92 -20.71 5.55
N PRO A 189 11.24 -20.53 5.38
CA PRO A 189 11.96 -19.40 5.96
C PRO A 189 11.34 -18.06 5.59
N LEU A 190 11.41 -17.09 6.51
CA LEU A 190 10.82 -15.77 6.27
C LEU A 190 11.44 -15.03 5.08
N LEU A 191 12.73 -15.26 4.83
CA LEU A 191 13.41 -14.70 3.65
C LEU A 191 12.73 -15.19 2.36
N ASP A 192 12.47 -16.50 2.28
CA ASP A 192 11.84 -17.12 1.11
C ASP A 192 10.40 -16.67 0.94
N GLN A 193 9.66 -16.52 2.05
CA GLN A 193 8.32 -15.91 2.01
C GLN A 193 8.37 -14.49 1.45
N GLY A 194 9.37 -13.70 1.88
CA GLY A 194 9.60 -12.35 1.36
C GLY A 194 9.90 -12.34 -0.14
N ILE A 195 10.78 -13.25 -0.60
CA ILE A 195 11.13 -13.40 -2.02
C ILE A 195 9.90 -13.74 -2.86
N LEU A 196 9.14 -14.78 -2.47
CA LEU A 196 7.96 -15.20 -3.22
C LEU A 196 6.88 -14.10 -3.25
N LEU A 197 6.58 -13.47 -2.12
CA LEU A 197 5.64 -12.36 -2.04
C LEU A 197 6.05 -11.19 -2.96
N TRP A 198 7.34 -10.83 -2.94
CA TRP A 198 7.86 -9.77 -3.79
C TRP A 198 7.66 -10.12 -5.27
N ARG A 199 8.02 -11.34 -5.66
CA ARG A 199 7.89 -11.82 -7.05
C ARG A 199 6.44 -11.78 -7.52
N MET A 200 5.50 -12.32 -6.75
CA MET A 200 4.08 -12.33 -7.09
C MET A 200 3.51 -10.93 -7.25
N ILE A 201 3.77 -10.06 -6.28
CA ILE A 201 3.23 -8.69 -6.29
C ILE A 201 3.84 -7.90 -7.46
N HIS A 202 5.16 -7.98 -7.69
CA HIS A 202 5.81 -7.20 -8.74
C HIS A 202 5.59 -7.78 -10.15
N HIS A 203 5.31 -9.07 -10.27
CA HIS A 203 4.79 -9.64 -11.52
C HIS A 203 3.48 -8.96 -11.94
N VAL A 204 2.56 -8.81 -11.00
CA VAL A 204 1.28 -8.13 -11.25
C VAL A 204 1.48 -6.63 -11.51
N ILE A 205 2.38 -5.97 -10.78
CA ILE A 205 2.72 -4.55 -10.99
C ILE A 205 3.32 -4.33 -12.40
N LEU A 206 4.14 -5.25 -12.91
CA LEU A 206 4.63 -5.19 -14.29
C LEU A 206 3.48 -5.21 -15.29
N GLY A 207 2.55 -6.14 -15.13
CA GLY A 207 1.35 -6.18 -15.97
C GLY A 207 0.51 -4.90 -15.88
N TYR A 208 0.45 -4.26 -14.72
CA TYR A 208 -0.21 -2.94 -14.58
C TYR A 208 0.56 -1.84 -15.33
N ARG A 209 1.90 -1.82 -15.26
CA ARG A 209 2.72 -0.83 -15.97
C ARG A 209 2.43 -0.84 -17.46
N ASP A 210 2.26 -2.02 -18.03
CA ASP A 210 2.01 -2.19 -19.46
C ASP A 210 0.57 -1.79 -19.84
N ARG A 211 -0.43 -2.14 -19.02
CA ARG A 211 -1.85 -1.90 -19.32
C ARG A 211 -2.36 -0.53 -18.87
N ARG A 212 -1.69 0.12 -17.93
CA ARG A 212 -2.16 1.33 -17.22
C ARG A 212 -1.12 2.48 -17.30
N PRO A 213 -0.78 2.99 -18.49
CA PRO A 213 0.28 3.99 -18.67
C PRO A 213 -0.02 5.33 -17.97
N ARG A 214 -1.26 5.56 -17.54
CA ARG A 214 -1.64 6.76 -16.78
C ARG A 214 -1.36 6.66 -15.30
N TRP A 215 -1.10 5.46 -14.75
CA TRP A 215 -0.75 5.28 -13.34
C TRP A 215 0.67 5.76 -13.09
N MET A 216 0.95 6.17 -11.87
CA MET A 216 2.32 6.49 -11.45
C MET A 216 2.95 5.25 -10.80
N PHE A 217 4.08 4.81 -11.34
CA PHE A 217 4.91 3.74 -10.78
C PHE A 217 6.16 4.38 -10.20
N LEU A 218 6.36 4.25 -8.88
CA LEU A 218 7.39 4.99 -8.15
C LEU A 218 8.24 4.01 -7.33
N ARG A 219 9.54 4.01 -7.57
CA ARG A 219 10.48 3.33 -6.68
C ARG A 219 10.58 4.13 -5.38
N LEU A 220 10.42 3.45 -4.24
CA LEU A 220 10.56 4.09 -2.93
C LEU A 220 11.94 4.74 -2.79
N GLU A 221 12.96 4.10 -3.33
CA GLU A 221 14.34 4.57 -3.31
C GLU A 221 14.50 5.93 -4.00
N ASP A 222 13.81 6.15 -5.12
CA ASP A 222 13.89 7.44 -5.83
C ASP A 222 13.15 8.55 -5.08
N VAL A 223 12.01 8.20 -4.43
CA VAL A 223 11.30 9.14 -3.57
C VAL A 223 12.13 9.50 -2.33
N ALA A 224 12.86 8.53 -1.79
CA ALA A 224 13.65 8.71 -0.58
C ALA A 224 14.98 9.46 -0.81
N ARG A 225 15.55 9.39 -2.00
CA ARG A 225 16.78 10.12 -2.38
C ARG A 225 16.55 11.61 -2.52
N ASP A 226 15.42 12.01 -3.10
CA ASP A 226 15.05 13.41 -3.29
C ASP A 226 13.54 13.61 -2.98
N PRO A 227 13.18 13.62 -1.68
CA PRO A 227 11.78 13.68 -1.29
C PRO A 227 11.07 14.94 -1.79
N LEU A 228 11.69 16.12 -1.67
CA LEU A 228 11.02 17.36 -2.04
C LEU A 228 10.67 17.43 -3.51
N ALA A 229 11.64 17.15 -4.40
CA ALA A 229 11.39 17.18 -5.84
C ALA A 229 10.39 16.08 -6.26
N ARG A 230 10.48 14.88 -5.68
CA ARG A 230 9.56 13.79 -6.00
C ARG A 230 8.14 14.06 -5.53
N PHE A 231 7.95 14.58 -4.31
CA PHE A 231 6.62 14.95 -3.85
C PHE A 231 6.05 16.13 -4.63
N GLN A 232 6.85 17.10 -5.05
CA GLN A 232 6.38 18.17 -5.93
C GLN A 232 5.82 17.60 -7.25
N GLN A 233 6.51 16.63 -7.87
CA GLN A 233 6.02 15.94 -9.07
C GLN A 233 4.71 15.14 -8.80
N ILE A 234 4.63 14.43 -7.66
CA ILE A 234 3.43 13.69 -7.26
C ILE A 234 2.25 14.65 -7.08
N TYR A 235 2.45 15.76 -6.37
CA TYR A 235 1.40 16.76 -6.13
C TYR A 235 0.91 17.37 -7.45
N ALA A 236 1.84 17.77 -8.33
CA ALA A 236 1.48 18.30 -9.65
C ALA A 236 0.66 17.29 -10.47
N ARG A 237 1.08 16.01 -10.49
CA ARG A 237 0.37 14.94 -11.21
C ARG A 237 -1.03 14.67 -10.65
N LEU A 238 -1.20 14.82 -9.34
CA LEU A 238 -2.49 14.66 -8.67
C LEU A 238 -3.35 15.92 -8.70
N GLY A 239 -2.86 17.05 -9.21
CA GLY A 239 -3.55 18.34 -9.14
C GLY A 239 -3.72 18.84 -7.71
N GLN A 240 -2.74 18.55 -6.83
CA GLN A 240 -2.69 19.03 -5.46
C GLN A 240 -1.78 20.26 -5.35
N VAL A 241 -2.06 21.14 -4.41
CA VAL A 241 -1.21 22.31 -4.14
C VAL A 241 -0.02 21.89 -3.28
N PHE A 242 1.20 22.11 -3.80
CA PHE A 242 2.46 21.94 -3.07
C PHE A 242 2.88 23.29 -2.50
N ASP A 243 2.60 23.53 -1.23
CA ASP A 243 2.93 24.75 -0.52
C ASP A 243 4.12 24.56 0.45
N GLU A 244 4.53 25.65 1.08
CA GLU A 244 5.61 25.60 2.09
C GLU A 244 5.31 24.69 3.29
N ARG A 245 4.04 24.52 3.66
CA ARG A 245 3.65 23.63 4.76
C ARG A 245 3.88 22.19 4.37
N ALA A 246 3.47 21.81 3.16
CA ALA A 246 3.72 20.47 2.62
C ALA A 246 5.23 20.23 2.51
N ALA A 247 5.99 21.18 1.98
CA ALA A 247 7.44 21.07 1.87
C ALA A 247 8.13 20.89 3.23
N ARG A 248 7.77 21.70 4.24
CA ARG A 248 8.30 21.55 5.61
C ARG A 248 7.98 20.18 6.21
N LEU A 249 6.75 19.71 6.08
CA LEU A 249 6.36 18.41 6.62
C LEU A 249 7.13 17.26 5.96
N ILE A 250 7.31 17.30 4.64
CA ILE A 250 8.08 16.30 3.91
C ILE A 250 9.53 16.32 4.38
N ASP A 251 10.14 17.49 4.50
CA ASP A 251 11.50 17.63 5.04
C ASP A 251 11.61 17.06 6.46
N GLU A 252 10.70 17.43 7.37
CA GLU A 252 10.66 16.91 8.74
C GLU A 252 10.59 15.38 8.80
N HIS A 253 9.87 14.75 7.86
CA HIS A 253 9.70 13.31 7.81
C HIS A 253 10.84 12.56 7.11
N SER A 254 11.72 13.24 6.40
CA SER A 254 12.76 12.64 5.55
C SER A 254 14.19 13.02 5.87
N ARG A 255 14.40 14.03 6.73
CA ARG A 255 15.74 14.61 6.99
C ARG A 255 16.72 13.61 7.63
N SER A 256 18.00 13.82 7.36
CA SER A 256 19.10 12.98 7.84
C SER A 256 19.30 12.97 9.37
N SER A 257 18.73 13.95 10.09
CA SER A 257 18.73 13.97 11.56
C SER A 257 17.73 13.00 12.20
N ASN A 258 16.81 12.42 11.41
CA ASN A 258 15.88 11.42 11.90
C ASN A 258 16.56 10.05 12.08
N PRO A 259 16.02 9.15 12.92
CA PRO A 259 16.51 7.78 12.99
C PRO A 259 16.29 7.06 11.64
N ALA A 260 17.19 6.13 11.28
CA ALA A 260 17.04 5.32 10.08
C ALA A 260 15.76 4.46 10.12
N GLU A 261 15.32 4.07 11.33
CA GLU A 261 14.05 3.37 11.57
C GLU A 261 13.35 3.90 12.82
N SER A 262 12.02 3.95 12.78
CA SER A 262 11.20 4.26 13.94
C SER A 262 10.74 2.95 14.62
N SER A 263 10.76 2.94 15.94
CA SER A 263 10.16 1.87 16.76
C SER A 263 8.62 1.93 16.73
N ASP A 264 8.03 3.10 16.51
CA ASP A 264 6.58 3.30 16.38
C ASP A 264 6.14 3.09 14.93
N PRO A 265 5.27 2.11 14.64
CA PRO A 265 4.74 1.90 13.30
C PRO A 265 3.94 3.09 12.75
N ALA A 266 3.40 3.94 13.61
CA ALA A 266 2.64 5.14 13.23
C ALA A 266 3.54 6.34 12.95
N ASP A 267 4.80 6.35 13.42
CA ASP A 267 5.77 7.39 13.14
C ASP A 267 6.48 7.12 11.82
N HIS A 268 6.28 7.99 10.85
CA HIS A 268 6.90 7.91 9.53
C HIS A 268 8.19 8.75 9.40
N ARG A 269 8.63 9.43 10.47
CA ARG A 269 9.87 10.21 10.47
C ARG A 269 11.08 9.29 10.41
N ARG A 270 11.87 9.43 9.37
CA ARG A 270 13.08 8.62 9.13
C ARG A 270 14.12 9.41 8.38
N ASP A 271 15.39 9.06 8.57
CA ASP A 271 16.41 9.36 7.58
C ASP A 271 16.07 8.54 6.31
N SER A 272 15.43 9.19 5.35
CA SER A 272 14.93 8.51 4.16
C SER A 272 16.07 7.89 3.35
N GLY A 273 17.19 8.60 3.21
CA GLY A 273 18.35 8.16 2.44
C GLY A 273 19.04 6.93 3.03
N ARG A 274 19.16 6.85 4.38
CA ARG A 274 19.76 5.67 5.04
C ARG A 274 18.81 4.49 5.12
N SER A 275 17.52 4.74 5.29
CA SER A 275 16.53 3.68 5.48
C SER A 275 16.40 2.74 4.28
N ILE A 276 16.61 3.24 3.05
CA ILE A 276 16.52 2.43 1.83
C ILE A 276 17.67 1.43 1.67
N TRP A 277 18.81 1.68 2.32
CA TRP A 277 20.01 0.83 2.25
C TRP A 277 20.25 -0.02 3.52
N ALA A 278 19.36 0.08 4.52
CA ALA A 278 19.52 -0.63 5.80
C ALA A 278 19.65 -2.17 5.66
N TRP A 279 19.13 -2.73 4.58
CA TRP A 279 19.22 -4.17 4.28
C TRP A 279 20.66 -4.63 4.01
N ARG A 280 21.53 -3.77 3.45
CA ARG A 280 22.95 -4.11 3.18
C ARG A 280 23.75 -4.45 4.44
N ALA A 281 23.36 -3.88 5.57
CA ALA A 281 23.99 -4.16 6.86
C ALA A 281 23.35 -5.32 7.64
N ARG A 282 22.25 -5.90 7.13
CA ARG A 282 21.43 -6.88 7.86
C ARG A 282 21.33 -8.23 7.18
N LEU A 283 21.39 -8.24 5.88
CA LEU A 283 21.45 -9.47 5.10
C LEU A 283 22.91 -9.83 4.87
N THR A 284 23.20 -11.11 4.91
CA THR A 284 24.50 -11.63 4.49
C THR A 284 24.66 -11.55 2.98
N ASP A 285 25.90 -11.59 2.48
CA ASP A 285 26.16 -11.59 1.03
C ASP A 285 25.50 -12.80 0.34
N ASP A 286 25.42 -13.94 1.01
CA ASP A 286 24.73 -15.14 0.49
C ASP A 286 23.23 -14.91 0.36
N GLU A 287 22.61 -14.30 1.36
CA GLU A 287 21.20 -13.95 1.31
C GLU A 287 20.91 -12.92 0.20
N ILE A 288 21.78 -11.91 0.04
CA ILE A 288 21.67 -10.91 -1.02
C ILE A 288 21.77 -11.58 -2.40
N ARG A 289 22.79 -12.43 -2.61
CA ARG A 289 22.94 -13.18 -3.87
C ARG A 289 21.73 -14.05 -4.16
N ARG A 290 21.22 -14.74 -3.13
CA ARG A 290 20.03 -15.57 -3.25
C ARG A 290 18.79 -14.77 -3.61
N VAL A 291 18.51 -13.67 -2.88
CA VAL A 291 17.40 -12.78 -3.22
C VAL A 291 17.52 -12.34 -4.68
N ARG A 292 18.71 -11.86 -5.08
CA ARG A 292 18.94 -11.34 -6.43
C ARG A 292 18.65 -12.41 -7.49
N SER A 293 19.22 -13.60 -7.37
CA SER A 293 19.05 -14.68 -8.35
C SER A 293 17.61 -15.11 -8.53
N GLU A 294 16.83 -15.15 -7.44
CA GLU A 294 15.42 -15.57 -7.50
C GLU A 294 14.46 -14.50 -8.02
N VAL A 295 14.79 -13.22 -7.87
CA VAL A 295 13.91 -12.12 -8.30
C VAL A 295 14.31 -11.52 -9.64
N GLU A 296 15.50 -11.81 -10.17
CA GLU A 296 16.10 -11.15 -11.35
C GLU A 296 15.19 -11.12 -12.57
N PRO A 297 14.41 -12.14 -12.91
CA PRO A 297 13.51 -12.09 -14.07
C PRO A 297 12.51 -10.92 -14.03
N ILE A 298 12.17 -10.46 -12.80
CA ILE A 298 11.24 -9.36 -12.58
C ILE A 298 11.98 -8.09 -12.16
N SER A 299 12.99 -8.21 -11.29
CA SER A 299 13.63 -7.06 -10.66
C SER A 299 14.41 -6.19 -11.67
N LYS A 300 15.01 -6.78 -12.70
CA LYS A 300 15.71 -6.05 -13.77
C LYS A 300 14.85 -5.01 -14.51
N GLU A 301 13.53 -5.17 -14.45
CA GLU A 301 12.58 -4.21 -15.01
C GLU A 301 12.45 -2.93 -14.17
N PHE A 302 12.94 -2.96 -12.94
CA PHE A 302 12.85 -1.86 -11.98
C PHE A 302 14.21 -1.40 -11.46
N TYR A 303 15.20 -2.29 -11.40
CA TYR A 303 16.50 -2.09 -10.77
C TYR A 303 17.64 -2.55 -11.66
N SER A 304 18.72 -1.77 -11.68
CA SER A 304 19.97 -2.08 -12.34
C SER A 304 20.97 -2.75 -11.39
N ASP A 305 22.12 -3.16 -11.91
CA ASP A 305 23.22 -3.71 -11.09
C ASP A 305 23.72 -2.70 -10.03
N ALA A 306 23.66 -1.41 -10.32
CA ALA A 306 24.06 -0.35 -9.40
C ALA A 306 23.14 -0.22 -8.15
N ASP A 307 21.97 -0.81 -8.20
CA ASP A 307 21.02 -0.79 -7.09
C ASP A 307 21.25 -1.94 -6.07
N TRP A 308 22.15 -2.91 -6.39
CA TRP A 308 22.47 -4.11 -5.56
C TRP A 308 23.74 -3.96 -4.71
#